data_5fc67985891c915b9e7681e676ee3fa4
#
_entry.id   5fc67985891c915b9e7681e676ee3fa4
#
_cell.length_a   1.000
_cell.length_b   1.000
_cell.length_c   1.000
_cell.angle_alpha   90.00
_cell.angle_beta   90.00
_cell.angle_gamma   90.00
#
_symmetry.space_group_name_H-M   'P 1'
#
loop_
_entity.id
_entity.type
_entity.pdbx_description
1 polymer ?
#
loop_
_entity_poly.entity_id
_entity_poly.type
_entity_poly.pdbx_seq_one_letter_code
_entity_poly.pdbx_strand_id
1 'polypeptide(L)'
;MADHLEASVTLPSDPASVSAARAYVLSTLAEWGLPADTEAAETIRLIVSELATNAVQHTFGQSPTFTVDLHLDRDEHLRIGVTDSHPRFPKRLPAAV
;
A
#
# COMPACT_ATOMS: atom_id res chain seq x y z
N MET A 1 10.32 -4.83 -22.17
CA MET A 1 10.09 -4.08 -20.94
C MET A 1 8.61 -4.00 -20.62
N ALA A 2 8.26 -4.17 -19.37
CA ALA A 2 6.87 -4.15 -18.98
C ALA A 2 6.29 -2.74 -19.09
N ASP A 3 5.05 -2.65 -19.57
CA ASP A 3 4.37 -1.36 -19.66
C ASP A 3 3.89 -0.90 -18.29
N HIS A 4 3.78 -1.82 -17.36
CA HIS A 4 3.47 -1.42 -16.01
C HIS A 4 3.99 -2.47 -15.03
N LEU A 5 4.21 -2.02 -13.81
CA LEU A 5 4.68 -2.86 -12.72
C LEU A 5 3.60 -2.92 -11.66
N GLU A 6 3.47 -4.06 -11.02
CA GLU A 6 2.53 -4.18 -9.93
C GLU A 6 3.06 -5.12 -8.86
N ALA A 7 2.63 -4.88 -7.65
CA ALA A 7 3.02 -5.70 -6.49
C ALA A 7 1.93 -5.61 -5.45
N SER A 8 1.80 -6.63 -4.63
CA SER A 8 0.85 -6.60 -3.53
C SER A 8 1.37 -7.43 -2.37
N VAL A 9 0.88 -7.09 -1.18
CA VAL A 9 1.18 -7.84 0.02
C VAL A 9 -0.07 -7.88 0.89
N THR A 10 -0.34 -9.03 1.49
CA THR A 10 -1.45 -9.18 2.42
C THR A 10 -0.87 -9.32 3.82
N LEU A 11 -1.39 -8.51 4.74
CA LEU A 11 -0.86 -8.41 6.09
C LEU A 11 -1.98 -8.56 7.10
N PRO A 12 -1.67 -9.03 8.32
CA PRO A 12 -2.66 -9.09 9.40
C PRO A 12 -3.18 -7.69 9.75
N SER A 13 -4.45 -7.59 10.13
CA SER A 13 -5.04 -6.34 10.57
C SER A 13 -4.63 -6.03 12.00
N ASP A 14 -3.42 -5.58 12.16
CA ASP A 14 -2.69 -5.45 13.42
C ASP A 14 -1.87 -4.16 13.33
N PRO A 15 -1.79 -3.36 14.38
CA PRO A 15 -1.01 -2.11 14.33
C PRO A 15 0.43 -2.27 13.87
N ALA A 16 1.07 -3.41 14.19
CA ALA A 16 2.44 -3.66 13.74
C ALA A 16 2.55 -3.77 12.23
N SER A 17 1.46 -4.12 11.56
CA SER A 17 1.46 -4.26 10.10
C SER A 17 1.57 -2.92 9.37
N VAL A 18 1.33 -1.80 10.05
CA VAL A 18 1.50 -0.49 9.43
C VAL A 18 2.97 -0.30 9.07
N SER A 19 3.89 -0.63 9.99
CA SER A 19 5.32 -0.54 9.70
C SER A 19 5.73 -1.54 8.62
N ALA A 20 5.16 -2.74 8.65
CA ALA A 20 5.46 -3.75 7.63
C ALA A 20 4.99 -3.28 6.25
N ALA A 21 3.83 -2.64 6.18
CA ALA A 21 3.32 -2.10 4.93
C ALA A 21 4.24 -1.04 4.35
N ARG A 22 4.71 -0.12 5.21
CA ARG A 22 5.66 0.92 4.78
C ARG A 22 6.93 0.31 4.23
N ALA A 23 7.49 -0.65 4.98
CA ALA A 23 8.74 -1.28 4.58
C ALA A 23 8.60 -2.00 3.24
N TYR A 24 7.49 -2.70 3.06
CA TYR A 24 7.24 -3.41 1.81
C TYR A 24 7.14 -2.44 0.63
N VAL A 25 6.36 -1.37 0.80
CA VAL A 25 6.13 -0.41 -0.28
C VAL A 25 7.43 0.28 -0.66
N LEU A 26 8.19 0.76 0.33
CA LEU A 26 9.43 1.48 0.05
C LEU A 26 10.48 0.55 -0.57
N SER A 27 10.54 -0.69 -0.12
CA SER A 27 11.45 -1.68 -0.70
C SER A 27 11.10 -1.97 -2.16
N THR A 28 9.81 -2.13 -2.44
CA THR A 28 9.34 -2.39 -3.80
C THR A 28 9.64 -1.21 -4.72
N LEU A 29 9.38 0.00 -4.25
CA LEU A 29 9.66 1.18 -5.05
C LEU A 29 11.14 1.36 -5.32
N ALA A 30 12.00 1.02 -4.35
CA ALA A 30 13.43 1.07 -4.55
C ALA A 30 13.85 0.10 -5.67
N GLU A 31 13.24 -1.08 -5.70
CA GLU A 31 13.50 -2.05 -6.77
C GLU A 31 13.03 -1.51 -8.12
N TRP A 32 12.00 -0.68 -8.12
CA TRP A 32 11.45 -0.09 -9.34
C TRP A 32 12.19 1.20 -9.75
N GLY A 33 13.21 1.58 -9.00
CA GLY A 33 14.03 2.74 -9.35
C GLY A 33 13.73 4.02 -8.60
N LEU A 34 12.90 3.97 -7.55
CA LEU A 34 12.59 5.13 -6.74
C LEU A 34 13.23 4.97 -5.36
N PRO A 35 14.39 5.62 -5.13
CA PRO A 35 15.09 5.49 -3.85
C PRO A 35 14.30 6.07 -2.68
N ALA A 36 14.56 5.51 -1.49
CA ALA A 36 13.84 5.90 -0.28
C ALA A 36 14.16 7.30 0.21
N ASP A 37 15.25 7.89 -0.25
CA ASP A 37 15.66 9.22 0.18
C ASP A 37 15.10 10.35 -0.68
N THR A 38 14.14 10.04 -1.55
CA THR A 38 13.53 11.06 -2.39
C THR A 38 12.31 11.67 -1.70
N GLU A 39 11.95 12.87 -2.13
CA GLU A 39 10.76 13.54 -1.63
C GLU A 39 9.50 12.75 -1.96
N ALA A 40 9.47 12.14 -3.14
CA ALA A 40 8.33 11.31 -3.54
C ALA A 40 8.17 10.12 -2.59
N ALA A 41 9.27 9.49 -2.20
CA ALA A 41 9.22 8.37 -1.27
C ALA A 41 8.70 8.78 0.10
N GLU A 42 9.04 9.98 0.56
CA GLU A 42 8.53 10.50 1.82
C GLU A 42 7.01 10.68 1.77
N THR A 43 6.51 11.21 0.67
CA THR A 43 5.07 11.39 0.47
C THR A 43 4.36 10.03 0.45
N ILE A 44 4.95 9.07 -0.26
CA ILE A 44 4.39 7.72 -0.36
C ILE A 44 4.34 7.06 1.01
N ARG A 45 5.41 7.22 1.79
CA ARG A 45 5.45 6.66 3.14
C ARG A 45 4.28 7.17 3.99
N LEU A 46 4.00 8.46 3.90
CA LEU A 46 2.91 9.06 4.64
C LEU A 46 1.56 8.51 4.18
N ILE A 47 1.36 8.41 2.87
CA ILE A 47 0.12 7.90 2.30
C ILE A 47 -0.12 6.47 2.75
N VAL A 48 0.90 5.61 2.65
CA VAL A 48 0.79 4.21 3.06
C VAL A 48 0.47 4.11 4.54
N SER A 49 1.14 4.95 5.36
CA SER A 49 0.89 4.95 6.81
C SER A 49 -0.57 5.25 7.12
N GLU A 50 -1.14 6.25 6.43
CA GLU A 50 -2.53 6.62 6.67
C GLU A 50 -3.49 5.55 6.18
N LEU A 51 -3.26 5.01 5.00
CA LEU A 51 -4.13 3.99 4.44
C LEU A 51 -4.09 2.71 5.27
N ALA A 52 -2.90 2.28 5.68
CA ALA A 52 -2.76 1.06 6.48
C ALA A 52 -3.38 1.26 7.87
N THR A 53 -3.16 2.42 8.47
CA THR A 53 -3.75 2.74 9.77
C THR A 53 -5.27 2.70 9.69
N ASN A 54 -5.83 3.30 8.64
CA ASN A 54 -7.28 3.28 8.45
C ASN A 54 -7.80 1.86 8.27
N ALA A 55 -7.08 1.03 7.50
CA ALA A 55 -7.49 -0.35 7.30
C ALA A 55 -7.53 -1.11 8.62
N VAL A 56 -6.51 -0.95 9.45
CA VAL A 56 -6.45 -1.62 10.75
C VAL A 56 -7.58 -1.14 11.66
N GLN A 57 -7.81 0.17 11.72
CA GLN A 57 -8.82 0.74 12.61
C GLN A 57 -10.25 0.41 12.16
N HIS A 58 -10.50 0.49 10.86
CA HIS A 58 -11.86 0.33 10.36
C HIS A 58 -12.29 -1.12 10.23
N THR A 59 -11.34 -2.04 10.21
CA THR A 59 -11.66 -3.45 10.09
C THR A 59 -11.51 -4.21 11.39
N PHE A 60 -11.32 -3.48 12.49
CA PHE A 60 -11.08 -4.08 13.79
C PHE A 60 -12.07 -5.20 14.08
N GLY A 61 -11.56 -6.40 14.26
CA GLY A 61 -12.37 -7.57 14.58
C GLY A 61 -13.23 -8.11 13.46
N GLN A 62 -13.24 -7.48 12.30
CA GLN A 62 -14.10 -7.89 11.18
C GLN A 62 -13.32 -8.38 9.98
N SER A 63 -12.15 -7.86 9.77
CA SER A 63 -11.28 -8.30 8.67
C SER A 63 -9.96 -8.75 9.25
N PRO A 64 -9.60 -10.02 9.12
CA PRO A 64 -8.35 -10.50 9.69
C PRO A 64 -7.11 -10.00 8.96
N THR A 65 -7.27 -9.59 7.70
CA THR A 65 -6.14 -9.13 6.90
C THR A 65 -6.54 -7.93 6.06
N PHE A 66 -5.52 -7.24 5.55
CA PHE A 66 -5.71 -6.24 4.50
C PHE A 66 -4.61 -6.42 3.46
N THR A 67 -4.88 -5.97 2.25
CA THR A 67 -3.94 -6.09 1.15
C THR A 67 -3.54 -4.71 0.67
N VAL A 68 -2.24 -4.47 0.56
CA VAL A 68 -1.69 -3.25 -0.03
C VAL A 68 -1.25 -3.59 -1.42
N ASP A 69 -1.70 -2.84 -2.41
CA ASP A 69 -1.28 -3.06 -3.78
C ASP A 69 -0.72 -1.78 -4.39
N LEU A 70 0.22 -1.98 -5.29
CA LEU A 70 0.95 -0.91 -5.96
C LEU A 70 0.88 -1.15 -7.46
N HIS A 71 0.62 -0.10 -8.22
CA HIS A 71 0.62 -0.15 -9.67
C HIS A 71 1.37 1.05 -10.20
N LEU A 72 2.38 0.81 -10.99
CA LEU A 72 3.14 1.87 -11.65
C LEU A 72 2.98 1.65 -13.15
N ASP A 73 2.35 2.60 -13.82
CA ASP A 73 2.14 2.47 -15.26
C ASP A 73 3.26 3.14 -16.05
N ARG A 74 3.20 3.04 -17.38
CA ARG A 74 4.26 3.55 -18.25
C ARG A 74 4.41 5.07 -18.21
N ASP A 75 3.37 5.77 -17.76
CA ASP A 75 3.41 7.22 -17.62
C ASP A 75 3.97 7.63 -16.26
N GLU A 76 4.49 6.66 -15.54
CA GLU A 76 5.06 6.86 -14.20
C GLU A 76 4.03 7.33 -13.19
N HIS A 77 2.77 6.98 -13.40
CA HIS A 77 1.73 7.20 -12.40
C HIS A 77 1.71 6.03 -11.44
N LEU A 78 1.91 6.34 -10.18
CA LEU A 78 1.87 5.32 -9.13
C LEU A 78 0.51 5.36 -8.45
N ARG A 79 -0.12 4.19 -8.35
CA ARG A 79 -1.36 4.04 -7.61
C ARG A 79 -1.15 3.07 -6.46
N ILE A 80 -1.64 3.46 -5.30
CA ILE A 80 -1.55 2.66 -4.09
C ILE A 80 -2.97 2.39 -3.64
N GLY A 81 -3.27 1.13 -3.39
CA GLY A 81 -4.58 0.76 -2.92
C GLY A 81 -4.48 -0.10 -1.68
N VAL A 82 -5.46 0.01 -0.80
CA VAL A 82 -5.58 -0.86 0.35
C VAL A 82 -6.98 -1.45 0.35
N THR A 83 -7.05 -2.77 0.41
CA THR A 83 -8.32 -3.49 0.39
C THR A 83 -8.37 -4.37 1.62
N ASP A 84 -9.45 -4.29 2.39
CA ASP A 84 -9.62 -5.20 3.51
C ASP A 84 -10.25 -6.50 3.03
N SER A 85 -10.22 -7.52 3.88
CA SER A 85 -10.73 -8.84 3.52
C SER A 85 -12.18 -9.06 3.94
N HIS A 86 -12.86 -8.00 4.36
CA HIS A 86 -14.25 -8.12 4.81
C HIS A 86 -15.15 -8.51 3.62
N PRO A 87 -15.81 -9.64 3.68
CA PRO A 87 -16.49 -10.17 2.49
C PRO A 87 -17.72 -9.40 2.05
N ARG A 88 -18.39 -8.69 2.95
CA ARG A 88 -19.64 -8.00 2.58
C ARG A 88 -19.43 -6.67 1.91
N PHE A 89 -18.41 -5.94 2.32
CA PHE A 89 -18.14 -4.61 1.79
C PHE A 89 -16.65 -4.44 1.54
N PRO A 90 -16.15 -5.08 0.50
CA PRO A 90 -14.74 -4.88 0.18
C PRO A 90 -14.51 -3.40 -0.11
N LYS A 91 -13.66 -2.80 0.69
CA LYS A 91 -13.37 -1.39 0.57
C LYS A 91 -11.98 -1.19 0.03
N ARG A 92 -11.93 -0.43 -1.04
CA ARG A 92 -10.65 -0.07 -1.61
C ARG A 92 -10.44 1.42 -1.41
N LEU A 93 -9.31 1.77 -0.82
CA LEU A 93 -8.96 3.16 -0.55
C LEU A 93 -7.75 3.52 -1.42
N PRO A 94 -7.99 3.92 -2.65
CA PRO A 94 -6.88 4.22 -3.55
C PRO A 94 -6.28 5.58 -3.28
N ALA A 95 -4.98 5.69 -3.54
CA ALA A 95 -4.29 6.97 -3.55
C ALA A 95 -3.38 7.00 -4.77
N ALA A 96 -3.28 8.15 -5.41
CA ALA A 96 -2.43 8.34 -6.58
C ALA A 96 -1.33 9.35 -6.24
N VAL A 97 -0.13 9.07 -6.70
CA VAL A 97 1.04 9.91 -6.44
C VAL A 97 1.69 10.31 -7.74
#